data_fad188363ab9700260c916475b07b53a
#
_entry.id   fad188363ab9700260c916475b07b53a
#
_cell.length_a   1.000
_cell.length_b   1.000
_cell.length_c   1.000
_cell.angle_alpha   90.00
_cell.angle_beta   90.00
_cell.angle_gamma   90.00
#
_symmetry.space_group_name_H-M   'P 1'
#
loop_
_entity.id
_entity.type
_entity.pdbx_description
1 polymer ?
#
loop_
_entity_poly.entity_id
_entity_poly.type
_entity_poly.pdbx_seq_one_letter_code
_entity_poly.pdbx_strand_id
1 'polypeptide(L)'
;MMQFKKPDVENFYRTFNVQAFTVSPDEKQLVFSTNLTGKYNLWAMDLPNQYPYPLTFIDQTCQALRYSNAGKFLVVGFDQDGDENGQLYALPPAGGEMVPLRTAEGHRHMLPFLSKDDQRLYYTSTKGNQTFLNIYRYDIENDVEDIVVEGEGAACFLVAVDEDESNFAYIKQYANTYSPGFILQNGRSYSLTPETDEQFTVGEGVFVGNEYYFVTTFGEDFGYLAKFNLETHEFSKVLSIEKEDLGAIRHSESSHSLYFVTSKGVEDYLYRYSLADGSYENMNLPASIIHGGMVAKSGNVYILAGSATKPNNIFKMEARSDEWVQLTNLTVPGVKEEDLITPEVITYPSYDGLAMEALFFKANEDVSNGHVVLWPHGGPQAAERKFFRSMFQFLVNRGYSIFAPNFRGSTGYGLAFTKMVEGNWGEGPRLDNIAGLEYIYENGLADRDKTLLMGGSFGGYMALLLHGRHPEYFKAVVDIFGPSNLFSFIESVPEHWKPIMNQWVGDPVKDFDKLTEFSPITYLDTMTKPMLIIQGANDPRVVKQESDQIVKALQEKGREVKYLVLDDEGHGFSKKENEILVNRTILEFFDQFVGEKVLAE
;
A
#
# COMPACT_ATOMS: atom_id res chain seq x y z
N MET A 1 3.27 -35.20 -30.06
CA MET A 1 3.29 -34.83 -28.63
C MET A 1 2.26 -33.74 -28.44
N MET A 2 1.43 -33.76 -27.38
CA MET A 2 0.44 -32.70 -27.15
C MET A 2 1.20 -31.43 -26.74
N GLN A 3 0.98 -30.32 -27.47
CA GLN A 3 1.58 -29.02 -27.13
C GLN A 3 0.57 -28.17 -26.37
N PHE A 4 0.97 -27.66 -25.21
CA PHE A 4 0.18 -26.70 -24.44
C PHE A 4 0.55 -25.28 -24.88
N LYS A 5 -0.45 -24.39 -24.92
CA LYS A 5 -0.21 -22.97 -25.19
C LYS A 5 0.60 -22.32 -24.06
N LYS A 6 1.42 -21.34 -24.40
CA LYS A 6 2.09 -20.49 -23.39
C LYS A 6 1.04 -19.81 -22.50
N PRO A 7 1.32 -19.62 -21.21
CA PRO A 7 0.44 -18.85 -20.31
C PRO A 7 0.12 -17.47 -20.90
N ASP A 8 -1.13 -17.05 -20.83
CA ASP A 8 -1.58 -15.74 -21.29
C ASP A 8 -1.88 -14.82 -20.09
N VAL A 9 -2.21 -13.55 -20.36
CA VAL A 9 -2.60 -12.54 -19.35
C VAL A 9 -3.62 -13.11 -18.37
N GLU A 10 -4.58 -13.88 -18.86
CA GLU A 10 -5.60 -14.50 -18.00
C GLU A 10 -5.02 -15.45 -16.95
N ASN A 11 -3.95 -16.20 -17.25
CA ASN A 11 -3.31 -17.08 -16.28
C ASN A 11 -2.78 -16.28 -15.08
N PHE A 12 -2.11 -15.14 -15.33
CA PHE A 12 -1.53 -14.29 -14.30
C PHE A 12 -2.60 -13.50 -13.52
N TYR A 13 -3.69 -13.07 -14.18
CA TYR A 13 -4.74 -12.27 -13.55
C TYR A 13 -5.93 -13.08 -13.03
N ARG A 14 -6.06 -14.35 -13.39
CA ARG A 14 -6.92 -15.32 -12.68
C ARG A 14 -6.22 -15.93 -11.45
N THR A 15 -5.01 -15.48 -11.13
CA THR A 15 -4.43 -15.61 -9.80
C THR A 15 -5.31 -14.82 -8.84
N PHE A 16 -5.86 -15.51 -7.86
CA PHE A 16 -6.68 -14.87 -6.84
C PHE A 16 -5.77 -14.13 -5.86
N ASN A 17 -6.31 -13.08 -5.27
CA ASN A 17 -5.61 -12.29 -4.27
C ASN A 17 -6.41 -12.27 -2.97
N VAL A 18 -5.70 -12.29 -1.84
CA VAL A 18 -6.25 -11.99 -0.52
C VAL A 18 -5.72 -10.63 -0.09
N GLN A 19 -6.63 -9.71 0.29
CA GLN A 19 -6.27 -8.36 0.72
C GLN A 19 -6.30 -8.19 2.23
N ALA A 20 -7.24 -8.85 2.88
CA ALA A 20 -7.45 -8.78 4.33
C ALA A 20 -7.97 -10.12 4.85
N PHE A 21 -7.73 -10.39 6.12
CA PHE A 21 -8.28 -11.55 6.80
C PHE A 21 -8.53 -11.27 8.28
N THR A 22 -9.36 -12.10 8.89
CA THR A 22 -9.57 -12.19 10.34
C THR A 22 -9.93 -13.61 10.74
N VAL A 23 -9.67 -13.98 12.00
CA VAL A 23 -9.98 -15.30 12.54
C VAL A 23 -10.98 -15.13 13.67
N SER A 24 -11.96 -16.05 13.77
CA SER A 24 -12.93 -16.04 14.86
C SER A 24 -12.23 -16.18 16.22
N PRO A 25 -12.82 -15.64 17.32
CA PRO A 25 -12.21 -15.72 18.65
C PRO A 25 -11.98 -17.16 19.18
N ASP A 26 -12.73 -18.13 18.67
CA ASP A 26 -12.55 -19.56 18.96
C ASP A 26 -11.65 -20.30 17.95
N GLU A 27 -11.08 -19.56 17.00
CA GLU A 27 -10.18 -20.04 15.94
C GLU A 27 -10.74 -21.17 15.05
N LYS A 28 -12.07 -21.25 14.93
CA LYS A 28 -12.71 -22.24 14.07
C LYS A 28 -13.10 -21.74 12.70
N GLN A 29 -13.13 -20.43 12.49
CA GLN A 29 -13.45 -19.83 11.21
C GLN A 29 -12.40 -18.79 10.83
N LEU A 30 -11.90 -18.86 9.61
CA LEU A 30 -11.08 -17.85 8.95
C LEU A 30 -11.94 -17.11 7.93
N VAL A 31 -12.01 -15.78 8.02
CA VAL A 31 -12.70 -14.92 7.05
C VAL A 31 -11.65 -14.08 6.32
N PHE A 32 -11.80 -13.93 5.01
CA PHE A 32 -10.86 -13.19 4.18
C PHE A 32 -11.54 -12.51 2.99
N SER A 33 -11.01 -11.36 2.59
CA SER A 33 -11.41 -10.63 1.39
C SER A 33 -10.63 -11.15 0.19
N THR A 34 -11.32 -11.64 -0.82
CA THR A 34 -10.70 -12.20 -2.02
C THR A 34 -11.55 -12.01 -3.27
N ASN A 35 -10.92 -12.03 -4.43
CA ASN A 35 -11.54 -11.90 -5.75
C ASN A 35 -11.76 -13.25 -6.48
N LEU A 36 -12.04 -14.32 -5.74
CA LEU A 36 -12.27 -15.67 -6.27
C LEU A 36 -13.33 -15.73 -7.39
N THR A 37 -14.34 -14.86 -7.34
CA THR A 37 -15.41 -14.76 -8.35
C THR A 37 -15.17 -13.68 -9.40
N GLY A 38 -13.97 -13.11 -9.46
CA GLY A 38 -13.62 -12.03 -10.39
C GLY A 38 -13.81 -10.63 -9.82
N LYS A 39 -14.50 -10.50 -8.69
CA LYS A 39 -14.69 -9.27 -7.90
C LYS A 39 -14.46 -9.57 -6.44
N TYR A 40 -14.08 -8.55 -5.66
CA TYR A 40 -13.83 -8.73 -4.23
C TYR A 40 -15.12 -8.97 -3.47
N ASN A 41 -15.09 -9.99 -2.62
CA ASN A 41 -16.12 -10.35 -1.67
C ASN A 41 -15.48 -10.97 -0.43
N LEU A 42 -16.23 -11.06 0.66
CA LEU A 42 -15.81 -11.81 1.83
C LEU A 42 -16.14 -13.30 1.66
N TRP A 43 -15.16 -14.10 1.96
CA TRP A 43 -15.23 -15.55 1.98
C TRP A 43 -14.78 -16.07 3.35
N ALA A 44 -15.25 -17.23 3.70
CA ALA A 44 -14.82 -17.92 4.92
C ALA A 44 -14.42 -19.36 4.63
N MET A 45 -13.66 -19.94 5.55
CA MET A 45 -13.43 -21.37 5.64
C MET A 45 -13.43 -21.80 7.10
N ASP A 46 -13.98 -22.99 7.36
CA ASP A 46 -13.92 -23.59 8.68
C ASP A 46 -12.59 -24.31 8.87
N LEU A 47 -11.96 -24.07 10.00
CA LEU A 47 -10.70 -24.72 10.35
C LEU A 47 -10.98 -26.02 11.15
N PRO A 48 -10.32 -27.14 10.85
CA PRO A 48 -9.20 -27.30 9.88
C PRO A 48 -9.62 -27.70 8.45
N ASN A 49 -10.90 -27.79 8.10
CA ASN A 49 -11.41 -28.35 6.83
C ASN A 49 -11.01 -27.54 5.59
N GLN A 50 -10.77 -26.23 5.73
CA GLN A 50 -10.18 -25.34 4.71
C GLN A 50 -10.90 -25.31 3.35
N TYR A 51 -12.22 -25.57 3.30
CA TYR A 51 -12.99 -25.40 2.07
C TYR A 51 -13.69 -24.03 2.08
N PRO A 52 -13.37 -23.12 1.15
CA PRO A 52 -13.90 -21.75 1.17
C PRO A 52 -15.37 -21.69 0.74
N TYR A 53 -16.13 -20.82 1.39
CA TYR A 53 -17.52 -20.48 1.03
C TYR A 53 -17.76 -18.97 1.14
N PRO A 54 -18.64 -18.38 0.28
CA PRO A 54 -18.86 -16.94 0.26
C PRO A 54 -19.70 -16.48 1.45
N LEU A 55 -19.39 -15.31 2.00
CA LEU A 55 -20.19 -14.61 2.99
C LEU A 55 -20.94 -13.42 2.41
N THR A 56 -20.40 -12.78 1.36
CA THR A 56 -21.02 -11.61 0.70
C THR A 56 -21.02 -11.74 -0.82
N PHE A 57 -21.89 -10.96 -1.48
CA PHE A 57 -22.04 -10.88 -2.93
C PHE A 57 -22.21 -9.41 -3.37
N ILE A 58 -21.50 -8.50 -2.73
CA ILE A 58 -21.61 -7.05 -2.97
C ILE A 58 -20.66 -6.56 -4.06
N ASP A 59 -19.67 -7.38 -4.43
CA ASP A 59 -18.72 -7.10 -5.50
C ASP A 59 -17.88 -5.83 -5.25
N GLN A 60 -17.58 -5.51 -3.99
CA GLN A 60 -16.80 -4.34 -3.58
C GLN A 60 -15.58 -4.70 -2.75
N THR A 61 -14.57 -3.83 -2.79
CA THR A 61 -13.32 -4.01 -2.02
C THR A 61 -13.58 -3.82 -0.53
N CYS A 62 -13.12 -4.78 0.28
CA CYS A 62 -13.22 -4.71 1.72
C CYS A 62 -12.12 -3.81 2.30
N GLN A 63 -12.51 -2.73 2.98
CA GLN A 63 -11.60 -1.77 3.61
C GLN A 63 -11.44 -1.97 5.13
N ALA A 64 -12.38 -2.67 5.76
CA ALA A 64 -12.31 -3.04 7.16
C ALA A 64 -12.88 -4.45 7.37
N LEU A 65 -12.18 -5.25 8.17
CA LEU A 65 -12.60 -6.63 8.46
C LEU A 65 -12.13 -7.01 9.87
N ARG A 66 -13.07 -7.19 10.79
CA ARG A 66 -12.78 -7.53 12.17
C ARG A 66 -13.91 -8.33 12.80
N TYR A 67 -13.60 -9.41 13.49
CA TYR A 67 -14.56 -10.09 14.38
C TYR A 67 -14.88 -9.25 15.62
N SER A 68 -16.12 -9.32 16.09
CA SER A 68 -16.48 -8.94 17.45
C SER A 68 -15.77 -9.86 18.46
N ASN A 69 -15.47 -9.33 19.65
CA ASN A 69 -14.72 -10.08 20.68
C ASN A 69 -15.43 -11.35 21.14
N ALA A 70 -16.77 -11.36 21.08
CA ALA A 70 -17.61 -12.53 21.39
C ALA A 70 -17.85 -13.44 20.17
N GLY A 71 -17.37 -13.06 18.96
CA GLY A 71 -17.58 -13.84 17.73
C GLY A 71 -19.01 -13.82 17.20
N LYS A 72 -19.86 -12.89 17.66
CA LYS A 72 -21.28 -12.85 17.27
C LYS A 72 -21.52 -12.22 15.91
N PHE A 73 -20.65 -11.30 15.47
CA PHE A 73 -20.71 -10.62 14.19
C PHE A 73 -19.30 -10.17 13.75
N LEU A 74 -19.18 -9.76 12.51
CA LEU A 74 -18.02 -9.07 11.98
C LEU A 74 -18.36 -7.61 11.74
N VAL A 75 -17.46 -6.69 12.07
CA VAL A 75 -17.47 -5.34 11.53
C VAL A 75 -16.76 -5.38 10.18
N VAL A 76 -17.44 -4.96 9.14
CA VAL A 76 -16.94 -4.94 7.77
C VAL A 76 -17.10 -3.56 7.16
N GLY A 77 -16.17 -3.17 6.30
CA GLY A 77 -16.20 -1.88 5.63
C GLY A 77 -16.07 -2.07 4.11
N PHE A 78 -16.89 -1.35 3.35
CA PHE A 78 -16.85 -1.38 1.89
C PHE A 78 -17.02 0.02 1.32
N ASP A 79 -16.34 0.29 0.21
CA ASP A 79 -16.57 1.46 -0.64
C ASP A 79 -17.45 1.10 -1.84
N GLN A 80 -17.69 2.06 -2.73
CA GLN A 80 -18.48 1.86 -3.93
C GLN A 80 -17.63 2.14 -5.18
N ASP A 81 -17.34 1.10 -5.96
CA ASP A 81 -16.60 1.18 -7.24
C ASP A 81 -15.31 2.01 -7.18
N GLY A 82 -14.59 1.91 -6.05
CA GLY A 82 -13.30 2.54 -5.84
C GLY A 82 -13.34 4.02 -5.43
N ASP A 83 -14.49 4.52 -4.96
CA ASP A 83 -14.65 5.92 -4.47
C ASP A 83 -13.96 6.20 -3.12
N GLU A 84 -13.47 5.15 -2.47
CA GLU A 84 -12.82 5.17 -1.16
C GLU A 84 -13.67 5.68 0.01
N ASN A 85 -14.97 5.90 -0.19
CA ASN A 85 -15.89 6.31 0.88
C ASN A 85 -16.40 5.10 1.66
N GLY A 86 -15.52 4.45 2.42
CA GLY A 86 -15.83 3.25 3.20
C GLY A 86 -16.99 3.43 4.16
N GLN A 87 -17.98 2.51 4.10
CA GLN A 87 -19.14 2.46 4.97
C GLN A 87 -19.05 1.21 5.87
N LEU A 88 -19.45 1.30 7.15
CA LEU A 88 -19.30 0.22 8.13
C LEU A 88 -20.61 -0.51 8.37
N TYR A 89 -20.55 -1.83 8.37
CA TYR A 89 -21.67 -2.75 8.55
C TYR A 89 -21.33 -3.85 9.57
N ALA A 90 -22.37 -4.42 10.18
CA ALA A 90 -22.28 -5.69 10.90
C ALA A 90 -22.72 -6.81 9.96
N LEU A 91 -21.90 -7.87 9.89
CA LEU A 91 -22.16 -9.08 9.09
C LEU A 91 -22.23 -10.30 10.02
N PRO A 92 -23.27 -11.16 9.94
CA PRO A 92 -23.28 -12.42 10.66
C PRO A 92 -22.12 -13.34 10.26
N PRO A 93 -21.53 -14.14 11.16
CA PRO A 93 -20.43 -15.06 10.83
C PRO A 93 -20.77 -16.09 9.75
N ALA A 94 -22.05 -16.45 9.63
CA ALA A 94 -22.56 -17.34 8.59
C ALA A 94 -22.84 -16.65 7.25
N GLY A 95 -22.56 -15.34 7.13
CA GLY A 95 -22.93 -14.52 5.98
C GLY A 95 -24.40 -14.11 6.00
N GLY A 96 -24.85 -13.52 4.90
CA GLY A 96 -26.23 -13.07 4.73
C GLY A 96 -26.34 -11.54 4.68
N GLU A 97 -27.48 -11.02 5.13
CA GLU A 97 -27.77 -9.59 5.08
C GLU A 97 -26.92 -8.81 6.09
N MET A 98 -26.29 -7.75 5.61
CA MET A 98 -25.49 -6.83 6.44
C MET A 98 -26.39 -5.78 7.07
N VAL A 99 -26.14 -5.47 8.33
CA VAL A 99 -26.80 -4.39 9.06
C VAL A 99 -25.91 -3.16 9.04
N PRO A 100 -26.38 -1.98 8.58
CA PRO A 100 -25.61 -0.75 8.65
C PRO A 100 -25.26 -0.41 10.10
N LEU A 101 -23.98 -0.20 10.39
CA LEU A 101 -23.50 0.36 11.65
C LEU A 101 -23.30 1.86 11.50
N ARG A 102 -22.40 2.27 10.59
CA ARG A 102 -22.14 3.67 10.28
C ARG A 102 -22.07 3.89 8.79
N THR A 103 -23.02 4.62 8.25
CA THR A 103 -23.10 4.99 6.84
C THR A 103 -23.41 6.47 6.70
N ALA A 104 -22.72 7.15 5.79
CA ALA A 104 -22.99 8.53 5.41
C ALA A 104 -22.48 8.77 3.99
N GLU A 105 -23.36 9.12 3.08
CA GLU A 105 -23.04 9.37 1.67
C GLU A 105 -21.95 10.46 1.54
N GLY A 106 -20.94 10.20 0.71
CA GLY A 106 -19.82 11.13 0.49
C GLY A 106 -18.85 11.26 1.67
N HIS A 107 -18.99 10.42 2.70
CA HIS A 107 -18.09 10.39 3.83
C HIS A 107 -17.41 9.03 3.99
N ARG A 108 -16.20 9.08 4.54
CA ARG A 108 -15.37 7.91 4.80
C ARG A 108 -15.36 7.57 6.29
N HIS A 109 -15.62 6.31 6.62
CA HIS A 109 -15.47 5.74 7.96
C HIS A 109 -14.35 4.72 7.93
N MET A 110 -13.39 4.81 8.84
CA MET A 110 -12.19 3.99 8.83
C MET A 110 -11.70 3.61 10.22
N LEU A 111 -10.80 2.62 10.30
CA LEU A 111 -10.13 2.18 11.52
C LEU A 111 -11.11 1.83 12.64
N PRO A 112 -12.07 0.89 12.43
CA PRO A 112 -13.03 0.54 13.45
C PRO A 112 -12.38 -0.28 14.59
N PHE A 113 -12.68 0.11 15.83
CA PHE A 113 -12.37 -0.63 17.06
C PHE A 113 -13.66 -0.94 17.82
N LEU A 114 -13.77 -2.15 18.36
CA LEU A 114 -14.87 -2.53 19.23
C LEU A 114 -14.43 -2.50 20.69
N SER A 115 -15.31 -2.01 21.58
CA SER A 115 -15.15 -2.20 23.03
C SER A 115 -15.10 -3.68 23.38
N LYS A 116 -14.52 -4.03 24.54
CA LYS A 116 -14.36 -5.41 24.99
C LYS A 116 -15.70 -6.19 25.08
N ASP A 117 -16.78 -5.49 25.38
CA ASP A 117 -18.16 -6.02 25.47
C ASP A 117 -18.93 -6.01 24.14
N ASP A 118 -18.30 -5.54 23.05
CA ASP A 118 -18.88 -5.38 21.70
C ASP A 118 -20.08 -4.40 21.63
N GLN A 119 -20.27 -3.53 22.63
CA GLN A 119 -21.39 -2.59 22.66
C GLN A 119 -21.07 -1.24 22.02
N ARG A 120 -19.79 -0.86 21.93
CA ARG A 120 -19.34 0.41 21.37
C ARG A 120 -18.38 0.21 20.23
N LEU A 121 -18.60 1.00 19.18
CA LEU A 121 -17.72 1.08 18.01
C LEU A 121 -17.00 2.44 18.02
N TYR A 122 -15.67 2.41 17.97
CA TYR A 122 -14.82 3.58 17.82
C TYR A 122 -14.28 3.62 16.40
N TYR A 123 -14.28 4.78 15.76
CA TYR A 123 -13.82 4.92 14.38
C TYR A 123 -13.43 6.36 14.04
N THR A 124 -12.63 6.53 13.01
CA THR A 124 -12.28 7.83 12.43
C THR A 124 -13.19 8.11 11.23
N SER A 125 -13.65 9.36 11.08
CA SER A 125 -14.51 9.73 9.95
C SER A 125 -14.29 11.15 9.45
N THR A 126 -14.55 11.34 8.14
CA THR A 126 -14.66 12.65 7.49
C THR A 126 -16.02 13.32 7.75
N LYS A 127 -17.00 12.62 8.33
CA LYS A 127 -18.31 13.16 8.69
C LYS A 127 -18.15 14.34 9.66
N GLY A 128 -18.80 15.46 9.37
CA GLY A 128 -18.75 16.67 10.20
C GLY A 128 -17.42 17.43 10.20
N ASN A 129 -16.34 16.84 9.68
CA ASN A 129 -15.02 17.46 9.57
C ASN A 129 -14.20 16.79 8.45
N GLN A 130 -14.41 17.24 7.22
CA GLN A 130 -13.78 16.62 6.04
C GLN A 130 -12.26 16.84 5.98
N THR A 131 -11.76 17.93 6.57
CA THR A 131 -10.35 18.33 6.49
C THR A 131 -9.49 17.67 7.56
N PHE A 132 -9.95 17.67 8.82
CA PHE A 132 -9.13 17.22 9.94
C PHE A 132 -9.62 15.93 10.57
N LEU A 133 -10.74 15.39 10.10
CA LEU A 133 -11.37 14.17 10.58
C LEU A 133 -11.72 14.26 12.08
N ASN A 134 -12.70 13.48 12.50
CA ASN A 134 -13.02 13.31 13.91
C ASN A 134 -12.95 11.84 14.28
N ILE A 135 -12.66 11.57 15.55
CA ILE A 135 -12.75 10.23 16.15
C ILE A 135 -14.09 10.18 16.89
N TYR A 136 -14.88 9.16 16.54
CA TYR A 136 -16.23 8.95 17.06
C TYR A 136 -16.29 7.71 17.95
N ARG A 137 -17.21 7.75 18.90
CA ARG A 137 -17.74 6.60 19.64
C ARG A 137 -19.21 6.44 19.27
N TYR A 138 -19.60 5.23 18.93
CA TYR A 138 -20.97 4.86 18.62
C TYR A 138 -21.44 3.74 19.56
N ASP A 139 -22.48 4.01 20.36
CA ASP A 139 -23.19 3.02 21.17
C ASP A 139 -24.17 2.27 20.27
N ILE A 140 -23.90 0.97 20.05
CA ILE A 140 -24.64 0.14 19.08
C ILE A 140 -26.08 -0.14 19.56
N GLU A 141 -26.28 -0.33 20.88
CA GLU A 141 -27.60 -0.64 21.43
C GLU A 141 -28.52 0.58 21.46
N ASN A 142 -27.97 1.74 21.86
CA ASN A 142 -28.75 2.95 22.05
C ASN A 142 -28.83 3.84 20.79
N ASP A 143 -28.10 3.51 19.72
CA ASP A 143 -27.94 4.32 18.50
C ASP A 143 -27.53 5.78 18.79
N VAL A 144 -26.53 5.94 19.69
CA VAL A 144 -25.99 7.24 20.09
C VAL A 144 -24.54 7.37 19.62
N GLU A 145 -24.22 8.51 19.02
CA GLU A 145 -22.88 8.83 18.52
C GLU A 145 -22.34 10.08 19.19
N ASP A 146 -21.10 9.99 19.70
CA ASP A 146 -20.37 11.09 20.31
C ASP A 146 -19.00 11.28 19.66
N ILE A 147 -18.49 12.50 19.66
CA ILE A 147 -17.11 12.81 19.28
C ILE A 147 -16.20 12.56 20.49
N VAL A 148 -15.19 11.71 20.32
CA VAL A 148 -14.14 11.43 21.32
C VAL A 148 -12.98 12.41 21.16
N VAL A 149 -12.54 12.65 19.92
CA VAL A 149 -11.52 13.65 19.57
C VAL A 149 -12.00 14.43 18.36
N GLU A 150 -12.08 15.73 18.48
CA GLU A 150 -12.31 16.62 17.36
C GLU A 150 -10.98 16.94 16.68
N GLY A 151 -10.93 16.79 15.34
CA GLY A 151 -9.75 17.12 14.55
C GLY A 151 -9.58 18.63 14.44
N GLU A 152 -8.40 19.12 14.78
CA GLU A 152 -8.04 20.53 14.68
C GLU A 152 -6.56 20.66 14.28
N GLY A 153 -6.30 21.46 13.23
CA GLY A 153 -4.96 21.78 12.74
C GLY A 153 -4.27 20.64 11.98
N ALA A 154 -4.69 19.41 12.19
CA ALA A 154 -4.19 18.22 11.48
C ALA A 154 -5.24 17.10 11.47
N ALA A 155 -5.14 16.18 10.51
CA ALA A 155 -6.02 15.01 10.46
C ALA A 155 -5.76 14.10 11.66
N CYS A 156 -6.84 13.76 12.40
CA CYS A 156 -6.78 12.88 13.57
C CYS A 156 -7.14 11.44 13.21
N PHE A 157 -6.32 10.47 13.65
CA PHE A 157 -6.57 9.05 13.44
C PHE A 157 -6.49 8.29 14.75
N LEU A 158 -7.51 7.48 15.03
CA LEU A 158 -7.51 6.57 16.16
C LEU A 158 -6.51 5.43 15.89
N VAL A 159 -5.67 5.12 16.88
CA VAL A 159 -4.67 4.04 16.79
C VAL A 159 -5.06 2.86 17.67
N ALA A 160 -5.45 3.11 18.92
CA ALA A 160 -5.86 2.06 19.84
C ALA A 160 -6.82 2.60 20.92
N VAL A 161 -7.61 1.69 21.49
CA VAL A 161 -8.44 1.93 22.67
C VAL A 161 -8.09 0.86 23.70
N ASP A 162 -7.90 1.24 24.96
CA ASP A 162 -7.66 0.26 26.03
C ASP A 162 -8.93 -0.53 26.39
N GLU A 163 -8.77 -1.62 27.16
CA GLU A 163 -9.88 -2.49 27.48
C GLU A 163 -10.97 -1.84 28.35
N ASP A 164 -10.58 -0.88 29.19
CA ASP A 164 -11.49 -0.17 30.09
C ASP A 164 -12.08 1.10 29.45
N GLU A 165 -11.71 1.40 28.21
CA GLU A 165 -12.15 2.57 27.44
C GLU A 165 -11.83 3.91 28.15
N SER A 166 -10.78 3.91 28.96
CA SER A 166 -10.30 5.06 29.72
C SER A 166 -9.15 5.80 29.01
N ASN A 167 -8.48 5.12 28.10
CA ASN A 167 -7.34 5.65 27.33
C ASN A 167 -7.52 5.43 25.82
N PHE A 168 -7.33 6.48 25.05
CA PHE A 168 -7.42 6.48 23.60
C PHE A 168 -6.11 6.96 23.00
N ALA A 169 -5.43 6.10 22.29
CA ALA A 169 -4.23 6.47 21.53
C ALA A 169 -4.64 6.99 20.15
N TYR A 170 -4.15 8.16 19.78
CA TYR A 170 -4.41 8.75 18.47
C TYR A 170 -3.20 9.55 17.96
N ILE A 171 -3.14 9.76 16.66
CA ILE A 171 -2.12 10.57 16.01
C ILE A 171 -2.75 11.82 15.38
N LYS A 172 -1.97 12.89 15.26
CA LYS A 172 -2.27 14.07 14.45
C LYS A 172 -1.30 14.13 13.28
N GLN A 173 -1.81 13.95 12.07
CA GLN A 173 -0.98 13.93 10.86
C GLN A 173 -0.85 15.32 10.25
N TYR A 174 0.28 15.96 10.46
CA TYR A 174 0.63 17.26 9.87
C TYR A 174 1.31 17.12 8.50
N ALA A 175 2.01 15.99 8.27
CA ALA A 175 2.63 15.59 7.03
C ALA A 175 2.78 14.06 7.01
N ASN A 176 3.14 13.47 5.88
CA ASN A 176 3.40 12.03 5.79
C ASN A 176 4.59 11.60 6.67
N THR A 177 5.50 12.52 6.93
CA THR A 177 6.69 12.32 7.78
C THR A 177 6.64 13.08 9.11
N TYR A 178 5.46 13.62 9.44
CA TYR A 178 5.23 14.28 10.72
C TYR A 178 3.85 13.96 11.28
N SER A 179 3.81 13.00 12.21
CA SER A 179 2.59 12.52 12.85
C SER A 179 2.81 12.20 14.34
N PRO A 180 2.87 13.23 15.22
CA PRO A 180 2.99 13.02 16.66
C PRO A 180 1.76 12.27 17.21
N GLY A 181 2.00 11.47 18.25
CA GLY A 181 1.00 10.65 18.93
C GLY A 181 0.62 11.19 20.30
N PHE A 182 -0.61 10.88 20.71
CA PHE A 182 -1.20 11.33 21.96
C PHE A 182 -1.98 10.21 22.63
N ILE A 183 -2.09 10.30 23.97
CA ILE A 183 -3.06 9.55 24.77
C ILE A 183 -4.11 10.54 25.30
N LEU A 184 -5.37 10.33 24.95
CA LEU A 184 -6.50 10.96 25.63
C LEU A 184 -6.86 10.13 26.85
N GLN A 185 -6.72 10.73 28.05
CA GLN A 185 -7.02 10.13 29.36
C GLN A 185 -7.78 11.14 30.22
N ASN A 186 -8.92 10.76 30.78
CA ASN A 186 -9.75 11.65 31.61
C ASN A 186 -10.07 13.01 30.98
N GLY A 187 -10.31 13.03 29.67
CA GLY A 187 -10.62 14.26 28.90
C GLY A 187 -9.42 15.18 28.65
N ARG A 188 -8.19 14.73 28.97
CA ARG A 188 -6.94 15.46 28.69
C ARG A 188 -6.03 14.64 27.77
N SER A 189 -5.45 15.33 26.78
CA SER A 189 -4.47 14.72 25.88
C SER A 189 -3.05 14.94 26.38
N TYR A 190 -2.27 13.86 26.41
CA TYR A 190 -0.86 13.81 26.76
C TYR A 190 -0.05 13.42 25.54
N SER A 191 1.05 14.13 25.24
CA SER A 191 1.97 13.75 24.18
C SER A 191 2.68 12.44 24.55
N LEU A 192 2.78 11.52 23.59
CA LEU A 192 3.52 10.26 23.77
C LEU A 192 5.03 10.45 23.85
N THR A 193 5.54 11.59 23.36
CA THR A 193 6.97 11.89 23.30
C THR A 193 7.27 13.21 24.01
N PRO A 194 8.51 13.44 24.48
CA PRO A 194 8.97 14.74 24.91
C PRO A 194 8.76 15.83 23.84
N GLU A 195 8.74 17.10 24.24
CA GLU A 195 8.69 18.22 23.31
C GLU A 195 9.96 18.30 22.45
N THR A 196 9.77 18.58 21.17
CA THR A 196 10.84 18.76 20.19
C THR A 196 10.38 19.63 19.04
N ASP A 197 11.31 20.33 18.38
CA ASP A 197 11.09 21.02 17.10
C ASP A 197 11.30 20.11 15.89
N GLU A 198 11.80 18.87 16.10
CA GLU A 198 12.04 17.90 15.02
C GLU A 198 10.73 17.22 14.59
N GLN A 199 10.63 16.95 13.31
CA GLN A 199 9.52 16.16 12.75
C GLN A 199 9.82 14.67 12.87
N PHE A 200 8.87 13.92 13.39
CA PHE A 200 8.91 12.48 13.58
C PHE A 200 7.54 11.86 13.38
N THR A 201 7.49 10.54 13.30
CA THR A 201 6.23 9.81 13.18
C THR A 201 5.96 8.96 14.42
N VAL A 202 4.69 8.84 14.77
CA VAL A 202 4.16 7.80 15.65
C VAL A 202 3.24 6.93 14.80
N GLY A 203 3.43 5.62 14.89
CA GLY A 203 2.66 4.60 14.15
C GLY A 203 1.74 3.78 15.06
N GLU A 204 1.64 2.48 14.76
CA GLU A 204 0.82 1.54 15.53
C GLU A 204 1.30 1.39 16.98
N GLY A 205 0.37 1.02 17.87
CA GLY A 205 0.68 0.73 19.26
C GLY A 205 -0.36 -0.15 19.94
N VAL A 206 0.00 -0.67 21.11
CA VAL A 206 -0.83 -1.59 21.91
C VAL A 206 -0.73 -1.24 23.39
N PHE A 207 -1.86 -1.32 24.11
CA PHE A 207 -1.91 -1.22 25.57
C PHE A 207 -1.54 -2.56 26.22
N VAL A 208 -0.66 -2.51 27.23
CA VAL A 208 -0.25 -3.67 28.04
C VAL A 208 -0.16 -3.24 29.50
N GLY A 209 -1.17 -3.52 30.29
CA GLY A 209 -1.28 -3.01 31.67
C GLY A 209 -1.23 -1.47 31.69
N ASN A 210 -0.33 -0.91 32.51
CA ASN A 210 -0.14 0.55 32.60
C ASN A 210 0.82 1.14 31.56
N GLU A 211 1.22 0.38 30.55
CA GLU A 211 2.13 0.82 29.52
C GLU A 211 1.41 0.84 28.15
N TYR A 212 1.68 1.86 27.35
CA TYR A 212 1.35 1.90 25.92
C TYR A 212 2.62 1.72 25.12
N TYR A 213 2.79 0.57 24.46
CA TYR A 213 3.90 0.28 23.56
C TYR A 213 3.55 0.76 22.15
N PHE A 214 4.45 1.48 21.51
CA PHE A 214 4.19 2.05 20.18
C PHE A 214 5.46 2.18 19.34
N VAL A 215 5.26 2.38 18.06
CA VAL A 215 6.32 2.61 17.07
C VAL A 215 6.52 4.10 16.88
N THR A 216 7.77 4.55 16.83
CA THR A 216 8.08 5.96 16.56
C THR A 216 9.49 6.12 15.96
N THR A 217 9.67 7.22 15.20
CA THR A 217 10.99 7.70 14.74
C THR A 217 11.50 8.87 15.59
N PHE A 218 10.94 9.12 16.78
CA PHE A 218 11.34 10.24 17.65
C PHE A 218 12.83 10.18 17.99
N GLY A 219 13.62 11.19 17.54
CA GLY A 219 15.07 11.27 17.76
C GLY A 219 15.90 10.24 16.99
N GLU A 220 15.31 9.47 16.07
CA GLU A 220 15.99 8.43 15.28
C GLU A 220 15.54 8.49 13.82
N ASP A 221 16.36 7.97 12.91
CA ASP A 221 16.04 7.90 11.49
C ASP A 221 15.12 6.71 11.16
N PHE A 222 15.31 5.58 11.83
CA PHE A 222 14.49 4.38 11.66
C PHE A 222 13.47 4.22 12.79
N GLY A 223 12.29 3.72 12.44
CA GLY A 223 11.24 3.40 13.41
C GLY A 223 11.72 2.38 14.46
N TYR A 224 11.40 2.62 15.70
CA TYR A 224 11.77 1.78 16.84
C TYR A 224 10.60 1.58 17.82
N LEU A 225 10.71 0.59 18.70
CA LEU A 225 9.76 0.33 19.77
C LEU A 225 10.02 1.28 20.94
N ALA A 226 9.01 2.04 21.31
CA ALA A 226 8.96 2.88 22.50
C ALA A 226 7.81 2.47 23.42
N LYS A 227 7.78 2.99 24.62
CA LYS A 227 6.67 2.89 25.54
C LYS A 227 6.39 4.18 26.29
N PHE A 228 5.14 4.35 26.69
CA PHE A 228 4.63 5.46 27.49
C PHE A 228 3.90 4.90 28.71
N ASN A 229 4.28 5.37 29.90
CA ASN A 229 3.60 4.93 31.14
C ASN A 229 2.36 5.79 31.39
N LEU A 230 1.20 5.15 31.56
CA LEU A 230 -0.10 5.82 31.70
C LEU A 230 -0.32 6.52 33.04
N GLU A 231 0.49 6.21 34.09
CA GLU A 231 0.42 6.83 35.41
C GLU A 231 1.41 8.00 35.56
N THR A 232 2.67 7.77 35.15
CA THR A 232 3.75 8.76 35.31
C THR A 232 3.87 9.70 34.11
N HIS A 233 3.26 9.34 32.97
CA HIS A 233 3.37 10.01 31.67
C HIS A 233 4.83 10.08 31.14
N GLU A 234 5.65 9.10 31.51
CA GLU A 234 7.04 9.02 31.08
C GLU A 234 7.19 8.23 29.78
N PHE A 235 7.96 8.80 28.87
CA PHE A 235 8.41 8.16 27.63
C PHE A 235 9.68 7.35 27.85
N SER A 236 9.80 6.19 27.22
CA SER A 236 11.04 5.39 27.22
C SER A 236 11.22 4.67 25.88
N LYS A 237 12.45 4.72 25.34
CA LYS A 237 12.86 3.86 24.23
C LYS A 237 13.04 2.43 24.74
N VAL A 238 12.51 1.45 24.02
CA VAL A 238 12.56 0.03 24.39
C VAL A 238 13.56 -0.74 23.55
N LEU A 239 13.44 -0.68 22.22
CA LEU A 239 14.26 -1.47 21.30
C LEU A 239 14.33 -0.80 19.93
N SER A 240 15.52 -0.74 19.34
CA SER A 240 15.73 -0.46 17.92
C SER A 240 16.57 -1.55 17.28
N ILE A 241 16.32 -1.83 15.99
CA ILE A 241 17.11 -2.77 15.20
C ILE A 241 17.84 -1.97 14.12
N GLU A 242 19.14 -2.20 14.00
CA GLU A 242 19.99 -1.39 13.12
C GLU A 242 19.53 -1.45 11.67
N LYS A 243 19.22 -0.28 11.10
CA LYS A 243 18.76 -0.09 9.71
C LYS A 243 17.50 -0.88 9.35
N GLU A 244 16.63 -1.10 10.31
CA GLU A 244 15.32 -1.69 10.09
C GLU A 244 14.21 -0.75 10.60
N ASP A 245 13.23 -0.46 9.76
CA ASP A 245 12.06 0.33 10.11
C ASP A 245 11.02 -0.56 10.81
N LEU A 246 10.83 -0.38 12.10
CA LEU A 246 9.76 -1.04 12.84
C LEU A 246 8.42 -0.42 12.43
N GLY A 247 7.48 -1.25 12.04
CA GLY A 247 6.17 -0.82 11.49
C GLY A 247 4.98 -1.28 12.34
N ALA A 248 4.57 -2.53 12.22
CA ALA A 248 3.38 -3.08 12.89
C ALA A 248 3.74 -3.77 14.21
N ILE A 249 2.85 -3.66 15.20
CA ILE A 249 3.02 -4.29 16.54
C ILE A 249 1.74 -5.01 16.97
N ARG A 250 1.87 -6.19 17.56
CA ARG A 250 0.77 -6.98 18.15
C ARG A 250 1.18 -7.53 19.52
N HIS A 251 0.24 -7.55 20.43
CA HIS A 251 0.43 -8.12 21.78
C HIS A 251 -0.15 -9.53 21.87
N SER A 252 0.58 -10.43 22.50
CA SER A 252 0.13 -11.76 22.91
C SER A 252 0.06 -11.83 24.44
N GLU A 253 -1.13 -11.82 24.96
CA GLU A 253 -1.35 -11.97 26.41
C GLU A 253 -0.89 -13.35 26.90
N SER A 254 -1.20 -14.41 26.15
CA SER A 254 -0.90 -15.81 26.51
C SER A 254 0.60 -16.13 26.59
N SER A 255 1.44 -15.48 25.76
CA SER A 255 2.90 -15.64 25.77
C SER A 255 3.63 -14.48 26.44
N HIS A 256 2.90 -13.47 26.92
CA HIS A 256 3.46 -12.22 27.48
C HIS A 256 4.55 -11.62 26.59
N SER A 257 4.23 -11.47 25.30
CA SER A 257 5.18 -11.04 24.26
C SER A 257 4.57 -10.03 23.31
N LEU A 258 5.43 -9.24 22.70
CA LEU A 258 5.07 -8.42 21.55
C LEU A 258 5.61 -9.08 20.27
N TYR A 259 4.80 -9.10 19.23
CA TYR A 259 5.22 -9.42 17.87
C TYR A 259 5.26 -8.13 17.07
N PHE A 260 6.35 -7.88 16.36
CA PHE A 260 6.46 -6.70 15.51
C PHE A 260 7.15 -7.02 14.19
N VAL A 261 6.74 -6.29 13.16
CA VAL A 261 7.29 -6.40 11.81
C VAL A 261 8.26 -5.26 11.60
N THR A 262 9.42 -5.56 11.02
CA THR A 262 10.35 -4.55 10.52
C THR A 262 10.48 -4.65 9.01
N SER A 263 10.82 -3.53 8.37
CA SER A 263 11.16 -3.45 6.95
C SER A 263 12.62 -3.04 6.79
N LYS A 264 13.33 -3.72 5.90
CA LYS A 264 14.70 -3.38 5.51
C LYS A 264 14.80 -3.39 3.99
N GLY A 265 14.84 -2.20 3.39
CA GLY A 265 14.78 -2.09 1.93
C GLY A 265 13.57 -2.82 1.37
N VAL A 266 13.81 -3.90 0.64
CA VAL A 266 12.81 -4.61 -0.15
C VAL A 266 12.18 -5.84 0.52
N GLU A 267 12.48 -6.12 1.79
CA GLU A 267 12.03 -7.30 2.54
C GLU A 267 11.51 -6.94 3.94
N ASP A 268 10.69 -7.83 4.53
CA ASP A 268 10.21 -7.76 5.91
C ASP A 268 10.83 -8.83 6.78
N TYR A 269 10.84 -8.52 8.10
CA TYR A 269 11.23 -9.43 9.17
C TYR A 269 10.18 -9.40 10.26
N LEU A 270 9.97 -10.53 10.95
CA LEU A 270 9.09 -10.65 12.10
C LEU A 270 9.92 -10.96 13.34
N TYR A 271 9.67 -10.24 14.42
CA TYR A 271 10.33 -10.45 15.69
C TYR A 271 9.32 -10.75 16.79
N ARG A 272 9.75 -11.59 17.73
CA ARG A 272 9.09 -11.81 19.02
C ARG A 272 9.91 -11.15 20.12
N TYR A 273 9.30 -10.28 20.92
CA TYR A 273 9.91 -9.59 22.05
C TYR A 273 9.26 -10.04 23.35
N SER A 274 10.04 -10.54 24.31
CA SER A 274 9.57 -10.98 25.63
C SER A 274 9.40 -9.78 26.56
N LEU A 275 8.19 -9.58 27.07
CA LEU A 275 7.89 -8.55 28.07
C LEU A 275 8.45 -8.88 29.45
N ALA A 276 8.83 -10.15 29.69
CA ALA A 276 9.33 -10.61 30.98
C ALA A 276 10.80 -10.23 31.22
N ASP A 277 11.64 -10.30 30.20
CA ASP A 277 13.09 -10.09 30.31
C ASP A 277 13.69 -9.18 29.25
N GLY A 278 12.89 -8.68 28.31
CA GLY A 278 13.34 -7.79 27.24
C GLY A 278 14.16 -8.47 26.13
N SER A 279 14.24 -9.79 26.12
CA SER A 279 14.87 -10.53 25.02
C SER A 279 14.04 -10.48 23.75
N TYR A 280 14.66 -10.57 22.59
CA TYR A 280 13.97 -10.64 21.31
C TYR A 280 14.64 -11.61 20.35
N GLU A 281 13.88 -12.16 19.43
CA GLU A 281 14.37 -13.10 18.42
C GLU A 281 13.70 -12.85 17.06
N ASN A 282 14.45 -13.08 15.99
CA ASN A 282 13.94 -13.05 14.64
C ASN A 282 13.24 -14.38 14.33
N MET A 283 12.01 -14.30 13.83
CA MET A 283 11.20 -15.46 13.46
C MET A 283 11.41 -15.77 11.97
N ASN A 284 11.64 -17.05 11.63
CA ASN A 284 11.70 -17.47 10.24
C ASN A 284 10.35 -17.23 9.54
N LEU A 285 10.37 -16.49 8.42
CA LEU A 285 9.16 -16.21 7.65
C LEU A 285 8.96 -17.20 6.50
N PRO A 286 7.71 -17.55 6.16
CA PRO A 286 7.39 -18.40 5.01
C PRO A 286 7.46 -17.66 3.67
N ALA A 287 7.58 -16.34 3.69
CA ALA A 287 7.61 -15.44 2.54
C ALA A 287 8.35 -14.14 2.87
N SER A 288 8.69 -13.33 1.84
CA SER A 288 9.54 -12.14 2.00
C SER A 288 8.80 -10.89 2.49
N ILE A 289 7.47 -10.84 2.31
CA ILE A 289 6.66 -9.65 2.61
C ILE A 289 5.44 -10.04 3.43
N ILE A 290 5.18 -9.25 4.48
CA ILE A 290 4.00 -9.38 5.34
C ILE A 290 3.03 -8.24 5.01
N HIS A 291 1.81 -8.59 4.59
CA HIS A 291 0.74 -7.62 4.28
C HIS A 291 -0.21 -7.38 5.45
N GLY A 292 -0.20 -8.23 6.44
CA GLY A 292 -1.01 -8.10 7.65
C GLY A 292 -0.79 -9.25 8.61
N GLY A 293 -1.17 -9.05 9.86
CA GLY A 293 -1.00 -10.07 10.88
C GLY A 293 -1.86 -9.83 12.11
N MET A 294 -2.22 -10.91 12.79
CA MET A 294 -2.93 -10.90 14.05
C MET A 294 -2.40 -11.98 14.99
N VAL A 295 -2.57 -11.75 16.28
CA VAL A 295 -2.31 -12.73 17.33
C VAL A 295 -3.65 -13.09 17.97
N ALA A 296 -3.99 -14.38 17.98
CA ALA A 296 -5.19 -14.90 18.59
C ALA A 296 -5.05 -14.98 20.13
N LYS A 297 -6.17 -15.10 20.85
CA LYS A 297 -6.17 -15.25 22.32
C LYS A 297 -5.38 -16.47 22.82
N SER A 298 -5.30 -17.52 22.01
CA SER A 298 -4.46 -18.71 22.27
C SER A 298 -2.95 -18.42 22.23
N GLY A 299 -2.56 -17.28 21.59
CA GLY A 299 -1.19 -16.93 21.26
C GLY A 299 -0.75 -17.40 19.88
N ASN A 300 -1.63 -18.05 19.11
CA ASN A 300 -1.35 -18.39 17.71
C ASN A 300 -1.20 -17.12 16.88
N VAL A 301 -0.21 -17.10 16.00
CA VAL A 301 0.08 -16.00 15.11
C VAL A 301 -0.41 -16.34 13.70
N TYR A 302 -1.14 -15.41 13.09
CA TYR A 302 -1.61 -15.52 11.73
C TYR A 302 -1.04 -14.36 10.92
N ILE A 303 -0.53 -14.64 9.72
CA ILE A 303 -0.01 -13.61 8.80
C ILE A 303 -0.58 -13.82 7.41
N LEU A 304 -0.79 -12.71 6.72
CA LEU A 304 -0.97 -12.65 5.27
C LEU A 304 0.38 -12.27 4.68
N ALA A 305 0.99 -13.18 3.93
CA ALA A 305 2.34 -12.99 3.42
C ALA A 305 2.51 -13.53 2.00
N GLY A 306 3.46 -12.95 1.26
CA GLY A 306 3.80 -13.32 -0.10
C GLY A 306 5.26 -13.03 -0.44
N SER A 307 5.66 -13.37 -1.65
CA SER A 307 6.97 -13.04 -2.20
C SER A 307 6.83 -12.68 -3.68
N ALA A 308 7.91 -12.31 -4.35
CA ALA A 308 7.87 -12.01 -5.78
C ALA A 308 7.31 -13.15 -6.64
N THR A 309 7.48 -14.41 -6.21
CA THR A 309 7.01 -15.63 -6.91
C THR A 309 5.79 -16.29 -6.26
N LYS A 310 5.39 -15.84 -5.08
CA LYS A 310 4.24 -16.40 -4.34
C LYS A 310 3.18 -15.32 -4.12
N PRO A 311 1.97 -15.49 -4.67
CA PRO A 311 0.83 -14.65 -4.29
C PRO A 311 0.61 -14.67 -2.78
N ASN A 312 -0.10 -13.66 -2.27
CA ASN A 312 -0.40 -13.57 -0.86
C ASN A 312 -1.20 -14.77 -0.38
N ASN A 313 -0.68 -15.46 0.63
CA ASN A 313 -1.32 -16.58 1.30
C ASN A 313 -1.41 -16.33 2.80
N ILE A 314 -2.37 -16.97 3.46
CA ILE A 314 -2.55 -16.90 4.91
C ILE A 314 -1.80 -18.06 5.53
N PHE A 315 -0.98 -17.76 6.53
CA PHE A 315 -0.20 -18.70 7.31
C PHE A 315 -0.56 -18.61 8.77
N LYS A 316 -0.47 -19.75 9.48
CA LYS A 316 -0.64 -19.86 10.93
C LYS A 316 0.63 -20.43 11.54
N MET A 317 1.05 -19.86 12.68
CA MET A 317 2.05 -20.44 13.57
C MET A 317 1.41 -20.64 14.94
N GLU A 318 1.54 -21.82 15.53
CA GLU A 318 1.04 -22.09 16.87
C GLU A 318 1.92 -21.45 17.94
N ALA A 319 1.34 -21.06 19.06
CA ALA A 319 1.97 -20.28 20.14
C ALA A 319 3.28 -20.90 20.71
N ARG A 320 3.50 -22.19 20.52
CA ARG A 320 4.68 -22.92 21.00
C ARG A 320 5.48 -23.59 19.87
N SER A 321 5.27 -23.14 18.65
CA SER A 321 5.93 -23.65 17.46
C SER A 321 6.65 -22.51 16.75
N ASP A 322 7.71 -22.84 16.04
CA ASP A 322 8.37 -21.93 15.10
C ASP A 322 8.07 -22.32 13.63
N GLU A 323 7.13 -23.27 13.45
CA GLU A 323 6.74 -23.76 12.12
C GLU A 323 5.44 -23.09 11.64
N TRP A 324 5.45 -22.63 10.39
CA TRP A 324 4.30 -22.06 9.72
C TRP A 324 3.50 -23.12 8.97
N VAL A 325 2.21 -23.13 9.18
CA VAL A 325 1.24 -23.90 8.40
C VAL A 325 0.52 -22.98 7.42
N GLN A 326 0.60 -23.28 6.14
CA GLN A 326 -0.11 -22.54 5.09
C GLN A 326 -1.60 -22.94 5.09
N LEU A 327 -2.50 -21.96 5.23
CA LEU A 327 -3.95 -22.17 5.29
C LEU A 327 -4.64 -21.97 3.93
N THR A 328 -4.09 -21.13 3.06
CA THR A 328 -4.56 -20.92 1.69
C THR A 328 -3.48 -21.32 0.70
N ASN A 329 -3.86 -21.73 -0.51
CA ASN A 329 -2.90 -22.14 -1.53
C ASN A 329 -3.17 -21.41 -2.86
N LEU A 330 -2.90 -20.10 -2.87
CA LEU A 330 -3.01 -19.28 -4.06
C LEU A 330 -1.72 -19.40 -4.89
N THR A 331 -1.89 -19.71 -6.18
CA THR A 331 -0.83 -19.89 -7.15
C THR A 331 -1.23 -19.25 -8.48
N VAL A 332 -0.29 -19.11 -9.40
CA VAL A 332 -0.59 -18.66 -10.77
C VAL A 332 -1.08 -19.86 -11.59
N PRO A 333 -2.35 -19.88 -12.04
CA PRO A 333 -2.90 -21.03 -12.77
C PRO A 333 -2.12 -21.34 -14.05
N GLY A 334 -1.60 -22.56 -14.17
CA GLY A 334 -0.86 -23.02 -15.35
C GLY A 334 0.57 -22.50 -15.49
N VAL A 335 1.09 -21.83 -14.46
CA VAL A 335 2.50 -21.40 -14.37
C VAL A 335 3.09 -22.04 -13.11
N LYS A 336 4.25 -22.68 -13.25
CA LYS A 336 4.95 -23.22 -12.10
C LYS A 336 5.68 -22.09 -11.35
N GLU A 337 5.83 -22.23 -10.04
CA GLU A 337 6.56 -21.25 -9.25
C GLU A 337 8.02 -21.08 -9.72
N GLU A 338 8.66 -22.17 -10.16
CA GLU A 338 10.03 -22.18 -10.71
C GLU A 338 10.18 -21.39 -12.03
N ASP A 339 9.08 -21.14 -12.75
CA ASP A 339 9.05 -20.36 -13.99
C ASP A 339 8.79 -18.86 -13.72
N LEU A 340 8.49 -18.50 -12.46
CA LEU A 340 8.32 -17.11 -12.02
C LEU A 340 9.66 -16.51 -11.60
N ILE A 341 9.82 -15.21 -11.76
CA ILE A 341 11.10 -14.54 -11.56
C ILE A 341 11.21 -13.92 -10.18
N THR A 342 12.22 -14.33 -9.42
CA THR A 342 12.69 -13.61 -8.25
C THR A 342 13.62 -12.49 -8.72
N PRO A 343 13.35 -11.20 -8.35
CA PRO A 343 14.19 -10.10 -8.80
C PRO A 343 15.57 -10.11 -8.14
N GLU A 344 16.56 -9.65 -8.88
CA GLU A 344 17.86 -9.26 -8.33
C GLU A 344 17.73 -7.91 -7.66
N VAL A 345 18.43 -7.71 -6.54
CA VAL A 345 18.56 -6.41 -5.88
C VAL A 345 19.81 -5.74 -6.41
N ILE A 346 19.64 -4.60 -7.08
CA ILE A 346 20.74 -3.81 -7.65
C ILE A 346 20.95 -2.57 -6.79
N THR A 347 22.21 -2.30 -6.40
CA THR A 347 22.61 -1.04 -5.77
C THR A 347 23.43 -0.22 -6.76
N TYR A 348 23.08 1.06 -6.93
CA TYR A 348 23.77 1.97 -7.84
C TYR A 348 23.90 3.38 -7.22
N PRO A 349 24.94 4.15 -7.61
CA PRO A 349 25.04 5.55 -7.20
C PRO A 349 24.09 6.41 -8.05
N SER A 350 23.37 7.31 -7.40
CA SER A 350 22.61 8.35 -8.10
C SER A 350 23.53 9.47 -8.61
N TYR A 351 22.95 10.48 -9.26
CA TYR A 351 23.64 11.62 -9.86
C TYR A 351 24.53 12.44 -8.88
N ASP A 352 24.22 12.38 -7.59
CA ASP A 352 24.93 13.06 -6.49
C ASP A 352 25.73 12.09 -5.60
N GLY A 353 25.83 10.81 -6.00
CA GLY A 353 26.54 9.77 -5.28
C GLY A 353 25.73 9.07 -4.19
N LEU A 354 24.46 9.45 -3.97
CA LEU A 354 23.58 8.76 -3.04
C LEU A 354 23.35 7.31 -3.51
N ALA A 355 23.52 6.34 -2.59
CA ALA A 355 23.29 4.94 -2.89
C ALA A 355 21.77 4.67 -3.02
N MET A 356 21.39 4.11 -4.16
CA MET A 356 20.03 3.74 -4.50
C MET A 356 19.91 2.23 -4.61
N GLU A 357 18.74 1.69 -4.27
CA GLU A 357 18.40 0.28 -4.45
C GLU A 357 17.28 0.13 -5.49
N ALA A 358 17.35 -0.91 -6.30
CA ALA A 358 16.34 -1.23 -7.30
C ALA A 358 16.08 -2.73 -7.34
N LEU A 359 14.88 -3.13 -7.74
CA LEU A 359 14.57 -4.50 -8.15
C LEU A 359 14.72 -4.65 -9.66
N PHE A 360 15.43 -5.69 -10.09
CA PHE A 360 15.59 -6.03 -11.48
C PHE A 360 15.02 -7.42 -11.77
N PHE A 361 13.87 -7.44 -12.44
CA PHE A 361 13.23 -8.67 -12.92
C PHE A 361 13.75 -8.96 -14.33
N LYS A 362 14.76 -9.81 -14.44
CA LYS A 362 15.38 -10.18 -15.71
C LYS A 362 14.57 -11.27 -16.39
N ALA A 363 14.11 -11.03 -17.62
CA ALA A 363 13.49 -12.06 -18.43
C ALA A 363 14.47 -13.20 -18.75
N ASN A 364 13.98 -14.45 -18.72
CA ASN A 364 14.78 -15.61 -19.09
C ASN A 364 15.27 -15.50 -20.54
N GLU A 365 16.49 -15.97 -20.82
CA GLU A 365 17.16 -15.79 -22.11
C GLU A 365 16.38 -16.41 -23.29
N ASP A 366 15.67 -17.52 -23.05
CA ASP A 366 14.87 -18.24 -24.05
C ASP A 366 13.60 -17.51 -24.49
N VAL A 367 13.10 -16.56 -23.67
CA VAL A 367 11.90 -15.76 -23.96
C VAL A 367 12.21 -14.28 -24.14
N SER A 368 13.40 -13.81 -23.75
CA SER A 368 13.76 -12.39 -23.74
C SER A 368 13.64 -11.76 -25.13
N ASN A 369 12.91 -10.65 -25.21
CA ASN A 369 12.82 -9.80 -26.40
C ASN A 369 13.88 -8.66 -26.38
N GLY A 370 14.70 -8.61 -25.33
CA GLY A 370 15.77 -7.64 -25.11
C GLY A 370 15.31 -6.27 -24.64
N HIS A 371 14.01 -6.03 -24.45
CA HIS A 371 13.50 -4.76 -23.93
C HIS A 371 13.47 -4.76 -22.41
N VAL A 372 13.70 -3.57 -21.84
CA VAL A 372 13.52 -3.28 -20.41
C VAL A 372 12.41 -2.25 -20.23
N VAL A 373 11.56 -2.46 -19.24
CA VAL A 373 10.56 -1.49 -18.79
C VAL A 373 11.10 -0.83 -17.53
N LEU A 374 11.32 0.49 -17.56
CA LEU A 374 11.52 1.28 -16.35
C LEU A 374 10.18 1.44 -15.65
N TRP A 375 10.14 1.07 -14.38
CA TRP A 375 8.99 1.18 -13.51
C TRP A 375 9.27 2.07 -12.30
N PRO A 376 9.08 3.39 -12.37
CA PRO A 376 8.98 4.22 -11.16
C PRO A 376 7.70 3.83 -10.41
N HIS A 377 7.83 3.50 -9.11
CA HIS A 377 6.69 3.12 -8.30
C HIS A 377 5.81 4.31 -7.91
N GLY A 378 4.58 4.05 -7.51
CA GLY A 378 3.65 5.03 -6.94
C GLY A 378 4.00 5.44 -5.51
N GLY A 379 3.26 6.40 -4.97
CA GLY A 379 3.44 6.92 -3.62
C GLY A 379 3.54 8.45 -3.61
N PRO A 380 4.71 9.10 -3.63
CA PRO A 380 6.10 8.63 -3.75
C PRO A 380 6.69 7.95 -2.51
N GLN A 381 6.16 8.24 -1.32
CA GLN A 381 6.60 7.69 -0.04
C GLN A 381 6.03 6.27 0.14
N ALA A 382 6.51 5.37 -0.68
CA ALA A 382 6.27 3.94 -0.74
C ALA A 382 7.56 3.24 -1.20
N ALA A 383 7.55 1.95 -1.51
CA ALA A 383 8.69 1.26 -2.10
C ALA A 383 8.22 0.12 -3.00
N GLU A 384 8.99 -0.16 -4.06
CA GLU A 384 8.86 -1.42 -4.77
C GLU A 384 9.61 -2.49 -3.99
N ARG A 385 8.89 -3.56 -3.64
CA ARG A 385 9.38 -4.60 -2.72
C ARG A 385 9.19 -5.99 -3.33
N LYS A 386 9.74 -7.02 -2.73
CA LYS A 386 9.65 -8.41 -3.22
C LYS A 386 8.27 -9.04 -2.98
N PHE A 387 7.18 -8.32 -3.29
CA PHE A 387 5.83 -8.88 -3.27
C PHE A 387 5.37 -9.32 -4.67
N PHE A 388 4.36 -10.16 -4.74
CA PHE A 388 3.83 -10.68 -5.98
C PHE A 388 3.11 -9.60 -6.79
N ARG A 389 3.60 -9.33 -8.00
CA ARG A 389 2.90 -8.50 -8.99
C ARG A 389 2.58 -9.33 -10.23
N SER A 390 1.30 -9.61 -10.45
CA SER A 390 0.83 -10.31 -11.67
C SER A 390 1.35 -9.64 -12.94
N MET A 391 1.33 -8.31 -12.99
CA MET A 391 1.81 -7.52 -14.14
C MET A 391 3.30 -7.76 -14.42
N PHE A 392 4.15 -7.76 -13.40
CA PHE A 392 5.58 -7.98 -13.58
C PHE A 392 5.85 -9.40 -14.07
N GLN A 393 5.30 -10.39 -13.40
CA GLN A 393 5.47 -11.79 -13.79
C GLN A 393 4.93 -12.06 -15.19
N PHE A 394 3.81 -11.44 -15.57
CA PHE A 394 3.24 -11.53 -16.92
C PHE A 394 4.17 -10.93 -17.97
N LEU A 395 4.62 -9.68 -17.81
CA LEU A 395 5.51 -9.01 -18.76
C LEU A 395 6.84 -9.73 -18.89
N VAL A 396 7.41 -10.21 -17.77
CA VAL A 396 8.66 -10.98 -17.80
C VAL A 396 8.47 -12.31 -18.53
N ASN A 397 7.35 -13.00 -18.35
CA ASN A 397 7.00 -14.20 -19.10
C ASN A 397 6.84 -13.92 -20.61
N ARG A 398 6.52 -12.67 -20.99
CA ARG A 398 6.46 -12.19 -22.39
C ARG A 398 7.79 -11.64 -22.91
N GLY A 399 8.86 -11.78 -22.13
CA GLY A 399 10.23 -11.46 -22.53
C GLY A 399 10.68 -10.03 -22.24
N TYR A 400 9.88 -9.22 -21.56
CA TYR A 400 10.29 -7.89 -21.08
C TYR A 400 11.00 -8.01 -19.74
N SER A 401 12.18 -7.44 -19.58
CA SER A 401 12.78 -7.24 -18.27
C SER A 401 12.16 -6.00 -17.61
N ILE A 402 12.18 -5.92 -16.27
CA ILE A 402 11.64 -4.76 -15.53
C ILE A 402 12.71 -4.25 -14.58
N PHE A 403 12.97 -2.96 -14.63
CA PHE A 403 13.84 -2.24 -13.72
C PHE A 403 13.00 -1.29 -12.87
N ALA A 404 12.95 -1.54 -11.56
CA ALA A 404 12.09 -0.86 -10.60
C ALA A 404 12.92 -0.21 -9.49
N PRO A 405 13.39 1.05 -9.66
CA PRO A 405 14.16 1.77 -8.67
C PRO A 405 13.33 2.21 -7.47
N ASN A 406 13.92 2.11 -6.28
CA ASN A 406 13.47 2.80 -5.08
C ASN A 406 14.22 4.15 -4.99
N PHE A 407 13.66 5.14 -5.69
CA PHE A 407 14.21 6.50 -5.75
C PHE A 407 14.09 7.19 -4.38
N ARG A 408 14.81 8.31 -4.20
CA ARG A 408 14.69 9.12 -2.96
C ARG A 408 13.25 9.49 -2.65
N GLY A 409 12.85 9.34 -1.41
CA GLY A 409 11.46 9.40 -0.96
C GLY A 409 10.85 8.03 -0.69
N SER A 410 11.47 6.92 -1.15
CA SER A 410 10.99 5.58 -0.86
C SER A 410 11.09 5.23 0.63
N THR A 411 10.17 4.38 1.12
CA THR A 411 10.15 3.88 2.51
C THR A 411 11.07 2.68 2.71
N GLY A 412 11.42 2.36 3.96
CA GLY A 412 12.30 1.24 4.31
C GLY A 412 13.80 1.58 4.28
N TYR A 413 14.14 2.87 4.13
CA TYR A 413 15.51 3.38 4.09
C TYR A 413 15.75 4.50 5.10
N GLY A 414 14.87 4.64 6.10
CA GLY A 414 14.87 5.68 7.12
C GLY A 414 14.04 6.92 6.77
N LEU A 415 13.69 7.70 7.80
CA LEU A 415 12.85 8.90 7.68
C LEU A 415 13.51 9.99 6.85
N ALA A 416 14.83 10.17 7.00
CA ALA A 416 15.59 11.18 6.25
C ALA A 416 15.52 10.90 4.74
N PHE A 417 15.67 9.65 4.32
CA PHE A 417 15.52 9.25 2.92
C PHE A 417 14.10 9.47 2.41
N THR A 418 13.08 9.09 3.21
CA THR A 418 11.66 9.28 2.89
C THR A 418 11.29 10.76 2.72
N LYS A 419 11.91 11.66 3.48
CA LYS A 419 11.70 13.11 3.39
C LYS A 419 12.28 13.75 2.12
N MET A 420 13.26 13.13 1.46
CA MET A 420 13.97 13.76 0.33
C MET A 420 13.07 14.10 -0.86
N VAL A 421 11.87 13.53 -0.95
CA VAL A 421 10.91 13.82 -2.02
C VAL A 421 9.97 14.98 -1.67
N GLU A 422 9.87 15.37 -0.40
CA GLU A 422 8.96 16.44 0.03
C GLU A 422 9.35 17.77 -0.61
N GLY A 423 8.38 18.39 -1.30
CA GLY A 423 8.61 19.60 -2.08
C GLY A 423 9.59 19.44 -3.25
N ASN A 424 9.99 18.21 -3.60
CA ASN A 424 10.95 17.92 -4.68
C ASN A 424 10.51 16.72 -5.54
N TRP A 425 9.25 16.70 -5.94
CA TRP A 425 8.69 15.61 -6.74
C TRP A 425 9.35 15.43 -8.10
N GLY A 426 9.73 16.56 -8.75
CA GLY A 426 10.13 16.57 -10.16
C GLY A 426 11.63 16.49 -10.44
N GLU A 427 12.51 16.64 -9.46
CA GLU A 427 13.97 16.64 -9.69
C GLU A 427 14.64 15.37 -9.16
N GLY A 428 14.70 15.22 -7.84
CA GLY A 428 15.43 14.11 -7.22
C GLY A 428 15.02 12.74 -7.73
N PRO A 429 13.76 12.32 -7.59
CA PRO A 429 13.28 11.04 -8.10
C PRO A 429 13.50 10.84 -9.61
N ARG A 430 13.32 11.89 -10.41
CA ARG A 430 13.55 11.85 -11.86
C ARG A 430 15.01 11.53 -12.19
N LEU A 431 15.95 12.23 -11.54
CA LEU A 431 17.38 12.02 -11.76
C LEU A 431 17.87 10.68 -11.22
N ASP A 432 17.29 10.17 -10.11
CA ASP A 432 17.56 8.84 -9.58
C ASP A 432 17.18 7.74 -10.59
N ASN A 433 16.01 7.87 -11.25
CA ASN A 433 15.59 6.94 -12.31
C ASN A 433 16.52 6.97 -13.51
N ILE A 434 16.96 8.16 -13.95
CA ILE A 434 17.93 8.30 -15.07
C ILE A 434 19.28 7.70 -14.69
N ALA A 435 19.80 7.98 -13.49
CA ALA A 435 21.06 7.39 -13.02
C ALA A 435 20.99 5.85 -12.99
N GLY A 436 19.84 5.30 -12.57
CA GLY A 436 19.60 3.86 -12.61
C GLY A 436 19.61 3.28 -14.02
N LEU A 437 18.99 3.95 -15.00
CA LEU A 437 19.05 3.54 -16.40
C LEU A 437 20.49 3.57 -16.93
N GLU A 438 21.24 4.64 -16.69
CA GLU A 438 22.65 4.72 -17.11
C GLU A 438 23.45 3.56 -16.52
N TYR A 439 23.26 3.27 -15.20
CA TYR A 439 23.93 2.17 -14.54
C TYR A 439 23.66 0.82 -15.21
N ILE A 440 22.39 0.48 -15.52
CA ILE A 440 22.08 -0.80 -16.14
C ILE A 440 22.57 -0.91 -17.59
N TYR A 441 22.67 0.21 -18.33
CA TYR A 441 23.27 0.26 -19.66
C TYR A 441 24.79 0.06 -19.61
N GLU A 442 25.50 0.76 -18.75
CA GLU A 442 26.96 0.67 -18.59
C GLU A 442 27.40 -0.73 -18.14
N ASN A 443 26.55 -1.42 -17.36
CA ASN A 443 26.82 -2.78 -16.91
C ASN A 443 26.29 -3.87 -17.87
N GLY A 444 25.76 -3.50 -19.03
CA GLY A 444 25.28 -4.45 -20.04
C GLY A 444 24.04 -5.27 -19.62
N LEU A 445 23.28 -4.76 -18.65
CA LEU A 445 22.05 -5.39 -18.17
C LEU A 445 20.85 -5.05 -19.05
N ALA A 446 20.90 -3.93 -19.77
CA ALA A 446 19.86 -3.48 -20.70
C ALA A 446 20.46 -2.76 -21.90
N ASP A 447 19.70 -2.69 -22.98
CA ASP A 447 20.02 -1.97 -24.22
C ASP A 447 19.34 -0.59 -24.20
N ARG A 448 20.11 0.48 -24.34
CA ARG A 448 19.63 1.87 -24.38
C ARG A 448 18.53 2.08 -25.41
N ASP A 449 18.65 1.43 -26.57
CA ASP A 449 17.70 1.57 -27.67
C ASP A 449 16.43 0.71 -27.50
N LYS A 450 16.29 -0.01 -26.36
CA LYS A 450 15.20 -0.95 -26.09
C LYS A 450 14.51 -0.67 -24.75
N THR A 451 14.45 0.58 -24.34
CA THR A 451 13.82 0.95 -23.08
C THR A 451 12.40 1.47 -23.30
N LEU A 452 11.50 0.93 -22.50
CA LEU A 452 10.10 1.33 -22.39
C LEU A 452 9.88 1.94 -21.00
N LEU A 453 8.85 2.75 -20.85
CA LEU A 453 8.53 3.43 -19.59
C LEU A 453 7.09 3.15 -19.21
N MET A 454 6.85 2.78 -17.95
CA MET A 454 5.51 2.58 -17.43
C MET A 454 5.48 2.89 -15.93
N GLY A 455 4.45 3.60 -15.45
CA GLY A 455 4.25 3.86 -14.03
C GLY A 455 2.81 4.13 -13.68
N GLY A 456 2.47 3.98 -12.40
CA GLY A 456 1.14 4.26 -11.87
C GLY A 456 1.15 5.30 -10.75
N SER A 457 0.11 6.14 -10.66
CA SER A 457 -0.01 7.19 -9.63
C SER A 457 1.17 8.16 -9.69
N PHE A 458 1.93 8.35 -8.60
CA PHE A 458 3.19 9.10 -8.68
C PHE A 458 4.14 8.52 -9.75
N GLY A 459 4.18 7.20 -9.93
CA GLY A 459 4.96 6.58 -11.01
C GLY A 459 4.44 6.96 -12.39
N GLY A 460 3.13 7.16 -12.57
CA GLY A 460 2.52 7.71 -13.78
C GLY A 460 2.92 9.17 -14.02
N TYR A 461 2.86 9.99 -12.97
CA TYR A 461 3.42 11.34 -12.99
C TYR A 461 4.90 11.33 -13.42
N MET A 462 5.69 10.44 -12.83
CA MET A 462 7.12 10.30 -13.18
C MET A 462 7.31 9.82 -14.61
N ALA A 463 6.44 8.92 -15.11
CA ALA A 463 6.48 8.50 -16.51
C ALA A 463 6.16 9.66 -17.47
N LEU A 464 5.17 10.48 -17.16
CA LEU A 464 4.87 11.70 -17.92
C LEU A 464 6.06 12.69 -17.89
N LEU A 465 6.63 12.94 -16.71
CA LEU A 465 7.72 13.89 -16.54
C LEU A 465 9.02 13.42 -17.22
N LEU A 466 9.37 12.14 -17.08
CA LEU A 466 10.51 11.53 -17.75
C LEU A 466 10.34 11.59 -19.27
N HIS A 467 9.14 11.32 -19.79
CA HIS A 467 8.85 11.47 -21.22
C HIS A 467 9.05 12.92 -21.70
N GLY A 468 8.60 13.90 -20.90
CA GLY A 468 8.76 15.32 -21.25
C GLY A 468 10.20 15.81 -21.18
N ARG A 469 10.98 15.34 -20.20
CA ARG A 469 12.34 15.86 -19.93
C ARG A 469 13.46 15.02 -20.55
N HIS A 470 13.21 13.72 -20.82
CA HIS A 470 14.20 12.74 -21.29
C HIS A 470 13.62 11.80 -22.37
N PRO A 471 12.95 12.32 -23.42
CA PRO A 471 12.28 11.48 -24.43
C PRO A 471 13.23 10.55 -25.18
N GLU A 472 14.53 10.87 -25.22
CA GLU A 472 15.56 10.10 -25.91
C GLU A 472 15.79 8.71 -25.31
N TYR A 473 15.45 8.51 -24.03
CA TYR A 473 15.62 7.20 -23.38
C TYR A 473 14.54 6.18 -23.77
N PHE A 474 13.37 6.61 -24.23
CA PHE A 474 12.19 5.76 -24.31
C PHE A 474 11.67 5.55 -25.72
N LYS A 475 11.20 4.34 -26.03
CA LYS A 475 10.50 4.03 -27.28
C LYS A 475 9.00 4.29 -27.18
N ALA A 476 8.39 3.99 -26.06
CA ALA A 476 6.97 4.17 -25.77
C ALA A 476 6.76 4.35 -24.27
N VAL A 477 5.64 4.96 -23.90
CA VAL A 477 5.33 5.35 -22.52
C VAL A 477 3.92 4.94 -22.16
N VAL A 478 3.75 4.33 -20.97
CA VAL A 478 2.45 4.03 -20.38
C VAL A 478 2.32 4.81 -19.09
N ASP A 479 1.32 5.66 -19.03
CA ASP A 479 0.87 6.35 -17.82
C ASP A 479 -0.41 5.71 -17.30
N ILE A 480 -0.41 5.35 -16.03
CA ILE A 480 -1.58 4.81 -15.32
C ILE A 480 -1.95 5.82 -14.23
N PHE A 481 -3.01 6.59 -14.46
CA PHE A 481 -3.58 7.62 -13.57
C PHE A 481 -2.53 8.54 -12.91
N GLY A 482 -1.55 9.02 -13.66
CA GLY A 482 -0.55 9.99 -13.17
C GLY A 482 -1.05 11.43 -13.17
N PRO A 483 -0.76 12.25 -12.14
CA PRO A 483 -1.00 13.70 -12.21
C PRO A 483 -0.22 14.34 -13.35
N SER A 484 -0.90 15.08 -14.21
CA SER A 484 -0.28 15.77 -15.35
C SER A 484 0.08 17.22 -15.06
N ASN A 485 -0.59 17.84 -14.08
CA ASN A 485 -0.41 19.22 -13.68
C ASN A 485 -0.50 19.33 -12.15
N LEU A 486 0.59 19.69 -11.48
CA LEU A 486 0.65 19.73 -10.02
C LEU A 486 -0.28 20.79 -9.41
N PHE A 487 -0.63 21.86 -10.13
CA PHE A 487 -1.59 22.85 -9.66
C PHE A 487 -3.01 22.27 -9.55
N SER A 488 -3.52 21.67 -10.64
CA SER A 488 -4.84 21.05 -10.63
C SER A 488 -4.90 19.83 -9.71
N PHE A 489 -3.80 19.07 -9.60
CA PHE A 489 -3.70 17.97 -8.66
C PHE A 489 -3.84 18.43 -7.21
N ILE A 490 -3.08 19.47 -6.76
CA ILE A 490 -3.18 20.03 -5.41
C ILE A 490 -4.61 20.53 -5.10
N GLU A 491 -5.28 21.11 -6.10
CA GLU A 491 -6.65 21.61 -5.95
C GLU A 491 -7.68 20.48 -5.81
N SER A 492 -7.49 19.37 -6.54
CA SER A 492 -8.49 18.30 -6.68
C SER A 492 -8.38 17.15 -5.69
N VAL A 493 -7.30 17.05 -4.90
CA VAL A 493 -7.15 15.99 -3.89
C VAL A 493 -8.26 16.04 -2.83
N PRO A 494 -8.56 14.92 -2.15
CA PRO A 494 -9.51 14.87 -1.04
C PRO A 494 -9.21 15.92 0.03
N GLU A 495 -10.25 16.51 0.64
CA GLU A 495 -10.12 17.61 1.59
C GLU A 495 -9.15 17.33 2.74
N HIS A 496 -9.11 16.10 3.24
CA HIS A 496 -8.18 15.70 4.32
C HIS A 496 -6.71 15.56 3.89
N TRP A 497 -6.42 15.62 2.58
CA TRP A 497 -5.03 15.67 2.08
C TRP A 497 -4.54 17.11 1.93
N LYS A 498 -5.43 18.08 1.74
CA LYS A 498 -5.04 19.48 1.51
C LYS A 498 -4.08 20.06 2.55
N PRO A 499 -4.22 19.78 3.86
CA PRO A 499 -3.28 20.31 4.86
C PRO A 499 -1.82 19.88 4.65
N ILE A 500 -1.59 18.69 4.10
CA ILE A 500 -0.22 18.18 3.91
C ILE A 500 0.40 18.58 2.57
N MET A 501 -0.38 19.10 1.61
CA MET A 501 0.06 19.33 0.23
C MET A 501 1.21 20.32 0.12
N ASN A 502 1.23 21.36 0.95
CA ASN A 502 2.29 22.37 0.91
C ASN A 502 3.67 21.80 1.24
N GLN A 503 3.76 20.88 2.19
CA GLN A 503 5.02 20.19 2.51
C GLN A 503 5.30 19.08 1.52
N TRP A 504 4.30 18.31 1.14
CA TRP A 504 4.45 17.12 0.31
C TRP A 504 4.79 17.44 -1.14
N VAL A 505 4.07 18.37 -1.76
CA VAL A 505 4.20 18.73 -3.18
C VAL A 505 4.81 20.13 -3.37
N GLY A 506 4.26 21.12 -2.67
CA GLY A 506 4.65 22.53 -2.73
C GLY A 506 3.46 23.47 -2.59
N ASP A 507 3.74 24.74 -2.28
CA ASP A 507 2.75 25.82 -2.18
C ASP A 507 2.48 26.41 -3.57
N PRO A 508 1.24 26.36 -4.11
CA PRO A 508 0.93 26.86 -5.45
C PRO A 508 1.29 28.34 -5.73
N VAL A 509 1.42 29.15 -4.68
CA VAL A 509 1.76 30.57 -4.79
C VAL A 509 3.26 30.80 -4.60
N LYS A 510 3.84 30.24 -3.54
CA LYS A 510 5.27 30.45 -3.21
C LYS A 510 6.21 29.67 -4.13
N ASP A 511 5.78 28.47 -4.53
CA ASP A 511 6.56 27.54 -5.33
C ASP A 511 6.10 27.50 -6.80
N PHE A 512 5.47 28.56 -7.31
CA PHE A 512 4.84 28.62 -8.63
C PHE A 512 5.78 28.18 -9.76
N ASP A 513 6.99 28.73 -9.83
CA ASP A 513 7.96 28.43 -10.89
C ASP A 513 8.41 26.97 -10.81
N LYS A 514 8.68 26.47 -9.60
CA LYS A 514 9.05 25.08 -9.33
C LYS A 514 7.92 24.10 -9.72
N LEU A 515 6.68 24.37 -9.30
CA LEU A 515 5.54 23.54 -9.65
C LEU A 515 5.25 23.57 -11.16
N THR A 516 5.51 24.68 -11.83
CA THR A 516 5.43 24.77 -13.30
C THR A 516 6.49 23.89 -13.94
N GLU A 517 7.75 23.96 -13.47
CA GLU A 517 8.83 23.10 -13.94
C GLU A 517 8.58 21.63 -13.69
N PHE A 518 7.95 21.27 -12.55
CA PHE A 518 7.67 19.90 -12.16
C PHE A 518 6.37 19.35 -12.78
N SER A 519 5.54 20.19 -13.41
CA SER A 519 4.30 19.74 -14.06
C SER A 519 4.57 19.17 -15.46
N PRO A 520 4.25 17.88 -15.71
CA PRO A 520 4.46 17.24 -17.02
C PRO A 520 3.85 18.00 -18.20
N ILE A 521 2.67 18.60 -18.02
CA ILE A 521 1.95 19.36 -19.05
C ILE A 521 2.76 20.54 -19.62
N THR A 522 3.81 20.97 -18.93
CA THR A 522 4.75 22.01 -19.41
C THR A 522 5.59 21.53 -20.60
N TYR A 523 5.76 20.20 -20.77
CA TYR A 523 6.71 19.60 -21.72
C TYR A 523 6.06 18.93 -22.94
N LEU A 524 4.86 19.34 -23.32
CA LEU A 524 4.11 18.73 -24.44
C LEU A 524 4.89 18.76 -25.78
N ASP A 525 5.77 19.75 -25.97
CA ASP A 525 6.57 19.88 -27.23
C ASP A 525 7.61 18.76 -27.36
N THR A 526 8.18 18.31 -26.26
CA THR A 526 9.19 17.25 -26.20
C THR A 526 8.59 15.85 -26.03
N MET A 527 7.31 15.73 -25.65
CA MET A 527 6.59 14.47 -25.58
C MET A 527 6.28 13.92 -26.98
N THR A 528 7.27 13.30 -27.60
CA THR A 528 7.22 12.86 -29.01
C THR A 528 7.02 11.36 -29.19
N LYS A 529 7.12 10.57 -28.12
CA LYS A 529 6.98 9.12 -28.19
C LYS A 529 5.51 8.70 -28.06
N PRO A 530 5.12 7.58 -28.70
CA PRO A 530 3.78 7.02 -28.52
C PRO A 530 3.44 6.80 -27.06
N MET A 531 2.19 7.08 -26.69
CA MET A 531 1.70 6.96 -25.30
C MET A 531 0.43 6.14 -25.22
N LEU A 532 0.31 5.41 -24.11
CA LEU A 532 -0.94 4.84 -23.61
C LEU A 532 -1.23 5.43 -22.23
N ILE A 533 -2.39 6.06 -22.09
CA ILE A 533 -2.87 6.63 -20.81
C ILE A 533 -4.06 5.81 -20.34
N ILE A 534 -4.08 5.42 -19.06
CA ILE A 534 -5.11 4.58 -18.46
C ILE A 534 -5.63 5.27 -17.21
N GLN A 535 -6.97 5.33 -17.04
CA GLN A 535 -7.61 6.06 -15.94
C GLN A 535 -8.87 5.34 -15.44
N GLY A 536 -9.05 5.28 -14.11
CA GLY A 536 -10.33 4.96 -13.48
C GLY A 536 -11.22 6.21 -13.40
N ALA A 537 -12.49 6.10 -13.78
CA ALA A 537 -13.39 7.26 -13.82
C ALA A 537 -13.77 7.77 -12.42
N ASN A 538 -13.76 6.88 -11.40
CA ASN A 538 -14.14 7.18 -10.02
C ASN A 538 -12.93 7.48 -9.11
N ASP A 539 -11.74 7.72 -9.70
CA ASP A 539 -10.52 7.95 -8.94
C ASP A 539 -10.61 9.24 -8.10
N PRO A 540 -10.62 9.14 -6.74
CA PRO A 540 -10.72 10.30 -5.86
C PRO A 540 -9.36 10.95 -5.55
N ARG A 541 -8.24 10.26 -5.86
CA ARG A 541 -6.88 10.72 -5.56
C ARG A 541 -6.28 11.52 -6.70
N VAL A 542 -6.35 10.96 -7.90
CA VAL A 542 -5.93 11.58 -9.16
C VAL A 542 -7.15 11.60 -10.06
N VAL A 543 -7.89 12.68 -9.99
CA VAL A 543 -9.18 12.78 -10.70
C VAL A 543 -9.00 12.61 -12.20
N LYS A 544 -10.00 12.03 -12.86
CA LYS A 544 -10.00 11.75 -14.32
C LYS A 544 -9.59 12.96 -15.15
N GLN A 545 -9.85 14.18 -14.67
CA GLN A 545 -9.49 15.42 -15.33
C GLN A 545 -7.96 15.53 -15.56
N GLU A 546 -7.11 14.96 -14.71
CA GLU A 546 -5.65 14.95 -14.88
C GLU A 546 -5.24 14.21 -16.17
N SER A 547 -5.85 13.08 -16.45
CA SER A 547 -5.64 12.34 -17.70
C SER A 547 -6.32 13.04 -18.89
N ASP A 548 -7.56 13.53 -18.73
CA ASP A 548 -8.31 14.19 -19.82
C ASP A 548 -7.54 15.39 -20.38
N GLN A 549 -6.96 16.24 -19.51
CA GLN A 549 -6.26 17.47 -19.94
C GLN A 549 -4.98 17.16 -20.72
N ILE A 550 -4.17 16.17 -20.28
CA ILE A 550 -2.93 15.83 -20.98
C ILE A 550 -3.21 15.10 -22.30
N VAL A 551 -4.20 14.21 -22.35
CA VAL A 551 -4.64 13.53 -23.58
C VAL A 551 -5.07 14.56 -24.63
N LYS A 552 -5.97 15.48 -24.25
CA LYS A 552 -6.45 16.54 -25.12
C LYS A 552 -5.30 17.40 -25.66
N ALA A 553 -4.40 17.85 -24.76
CA ALA A 553 -3.27 18.70 -25.15
C ALA A 553 -2.29 17.99 -26.11
N LEU A 554 -2.04 16.69 -25.92
CA LEU A 554 -1.20 15.88 -26.81
C LEU A 554 -1.88 15.67 -28.18
N GLN A 555 -3.18 15.38 -28.21
CA GLN A 555 -3.95 15.23 -29.45
C GLN A 555 -3.99 16.52 -30.27
N GLU A 556 -4.14 17.70 -29.63
CA GLU A 556 -4.08 19.01 -30.29
C GLU A 556 -2.71 19.29 -30.93
N LYS A 557 -1.65 18.69 -30.39
CA LYS A 557 -0.29 18.71 -30.98
C LYS A 557 -0.05 17.61 -32.01
N GLY A 558 -1.05 16.79 -32.34
CA GLY A 558 -0.92 15.68 -33.28
C GLY A 558 -0.04 14.55 -32.80
N ARG A 559 0.09 14.36 -31.49
CA ARG A 559 0.84 13.23 -30.88
C ARG A 559 0.04 11.94 -30.89
N GLU A 560 0.74 10.82 -31.02
CA GLU A 560 0.12 9.50 -30.92
C GLU A 560 -0.15 9.17 -29.44
N VAL A 561 -1.42 9.23 -29.04
CA VAL A 561 -1.87 8.90 -27.68
C VAL A 561 -3.12 8.03 -27.73
N LYS A 562 -3.04 6.86 -27.09
CA LYS A 562 -4.19 5.99 -26.80
C LYS A 562 -4.70 6.30 -25.40
N TYR A 563 -6.02 6.31 -25.22
CA TYR A 563 -6.65 6.58 -23.92
C TYR A 563 -7.65 5.51 -23.57
N LEU A 564 -7.46 4.85 -22.43
CA LEU A 564 -8.36 3.84 -21.88
C LEU A 564 -8.93 4.35 -20.56
N VAL A 565 -10.25 4.51 -20.50
CA VAL A 565 -10.99 4.86 -19.29
C VAL A 565 -11.82 3.65 -18.84
N LEU A 566 -11.81 3.38 -17.53
CA LEU A 566 -12.60 2.35 -16.88
C LEU A 566 -13.66 3.02 -16.00
N ASP A 567 -14.92 2.96 -16.44
CA ASP A 567 -16.02 3.74 -15.86
C ASP A 567 -16.39 3.32 -14.42
N ASP A 568 -16.02 2.11 -14.03
CA ASP A 568 -16.38 1.47 -12.77
C ASP A 568 -15.16 1.14 -11.88
N GLU A 569 -14.05 1.85 -12.08
CA GLU A 569 -12.81 1.73 -11.27
C GLU A 569 -12.39 3.09 -10.71
N GLY A 570 -11.68 3.03 -9.55
CA GLY A 570 -11.10 4.17 -8.87
C GLY A 570 -9.58 4.28 -9.09
N HIS A 571 -8.83 4.54 -7.99
CA HIS A 571 -7.36 4.60 -8.01
C HIS A 571 -6.74 3.20 -7.92
N GLY A 572 -6.98 2.40 -8.94
CA GLY A 572 -6.59 0.98 -9.06
C GLY A 572 -7.63 0.20 -9.85
N PHE A 573 -7.35 -1.09 -10.07
CA PHE A 573 -8.25 -1.98 -10.77
C PHE A 573 -8.62 -3.14 -9.84
N SER A 574 -9.90 -3.25 -9.50
CA SER A 574 -10.40 -4.23 -8.53
C SER A 574 -11.13 -5.40 -9.19
N LYS A 575 -11.60 -5.20 -10.44
CA LYS A 575 -12.37 -6.17 -11.20
C LYS A 575 -11.45 -6.93 -12.15
N LYS A 576 -11.50 -8.26 -12.11
CA LYS A 576 -10.61 -9.13 -12.91
C LYS A 576 -10.67 -8.86 -14.41
N GLU A 577 -11.86 -8.57 -14.92
CA GLU A 577 -12.06 -8.26 -16.34
C GLU A 577 -11.33 -6.96 -16.71
N ASN A 578 -11.37 -5.96 -15.85
CA ASN A 578 -10.67 -4.69 -16.04
C ASN A 578 -9.15 -4.87 -15.91
N GLU A 579 -8.68 -5.62 -14.91
CA GLU A 579 -7.25 -5.96 -14.78
C GLU A 579 -6.71 -6.66 -16.03
N ILE A 580 -7.46 -7.64 -16.57
CA ILE A 580 -7.10 -8.38 -17.79
C ILE A 580 -7.10 -7.43 -18.99
N LEU A 581 -8.13 -6.59 -19.15
CA LEU A 581 -8.22 -5.62 -20.25
C LEU A 581 -7.05 -4.64 -20.23
N VAL A 582 -6.74 -4.04 -19.09
CA VAL A 582 -5.63 -3.10 -18.90
C VAL A 582 -4.31 -3.75 -19.32
N ASN A 583 -4.00 -4.92 -18.78
CA ASN A 583 -2.70 -5.53 -18.99
C ASN A 583 -2.54 -6.16 -20.39
N ARG A 584 -3.64 -6.59 -21.01
CA ARG A 584 -3.65 -6.96 -22.43
C ARG A 584 -3.39 -5.73 -23.31
N THR A 585 -4.03 -4.61 -23.01
CA THR A 585 -3.83 -3.35 -23.73
C THR A 585 -2.39 -2.84 -23.61
N ILE A 586 -1.78 -2.96 -22.42
CA ILE A 586 -0.36 -2.60 -22.21
C ILE A 586 0.55 -3.50 -23.05
N LEU A 587 0.35 -4.83 -23.01
CA LEU A 587 1.15 -5.76 -23.81
C LEU A 587 1.02 -5.46 -25.31
N GLU A 588 -0.22 -5.37 -25.82
CA GLU A 588 -0.50 -5.06 -27.23
C GLU A 588 0.11 -3.71 -27.66
N PHE A 589 0.18 -2.74 -26.75
CA PHE A 589 0.83 -1.47 -27.00
C PHE A 589 2.36 -1.63 -27.07
N PHE A 590 2.98 -2.31 -26.12
CA PHE A 590 4.43 -2.52 -26.12
C PHE A 590 4.92 -3.41 -27.26
N ASP A 591 4.17 -4.44 -27.64
CA ASP A 591 4.53 -5.36 -28.73
C ASP A 591 4.68 -4.66 -30.09
N GLN A 592 4.07 -3.47 -30.28
CA GLN A 592 4.24 -2.64 -31.51
C GLN A 592 5.67 -2.13 -31.67
N PHE A 593 6.46 -2.07 -30.57
CA PHE A 593 7.82 -1.54 -30.55
C PHE A 593 8.89 -2.64 -30.46
N VAL A 594 8.48 -3.90 -30.35
CA VAL A 594 9.33 -5.08 -30.41
C VAL A 594 9.32 -5.56 -31.87
N GLY A 595 10.44 -5.50 -32.57
CA GLY A 595 10.50 -5.89 -33.99
C GLY A 595 10.01 -7.32 -34.28
N GLU A 596 9.64 -7.62 -35.53
CA GLU A 596 8.90 -8.82 -36.02
C GLU A 596 9.42 -10.23 -35.60
N LYS A 597 10.44 -10.35 -34.77
CA LYS A 597 11.08 -11.64 -34.44
C LYS A 597 10.43 -12.42 -33.28
N VAL A 598 9.47 -11.88 -32.57
CA VAL A 598 8.90 -12.52 -31.36
C VAL A 598 7.45 -13.02 -31.53
N LEU A 599 6.81 -12.72 -32.67
CA LEU A 599 5.42 -13.16 -32.94
C LEU A 599 5.33 -14.51 -33.68
N ALA A 600 6.40 -15.29 -33.79
CA ALA A 600 6.38 -16.59 -34.42
C ALA A 600 6.21 -17.69 -33.34
N GLU A 601 4.95 -18.23 -33.26
CA GLU A 601 4.46 -19.48 -32.65
C GLU A 601 4.10 -19.44 -31.16
#